data_3b84167da80eb4c3368d6aa25a9005b0
#
_entry.id   3b84167da80eb4c3368d6aa25a9005b0
#
_cell.length_a   1.000
_cell.length_b   1.000
_cell.length_c   1.000
_cell.angle_alpha   90.00
_cell.angle_beta   90.00
_cell.angle_gamma   90.00
#
_symmetry.space_group_name_H-M   'P 1'
#
loop_
_entity.id
_entity.type
_entity.pdbx_description
1 polymer ?
#
loop_
_entity_poly.entity_id
_entity_poly.type
_entity_poly.pdbx_seq_one_letter_code
_entity_poly.pdbx_strand_id
1 'polypeptide(L)'
;MASKNLVFVLNLHCPYIKVGENDSSFSEAENALVFQQISNLFLPTLDFLSFLKEEKIDAKIALVFSASLCEILSDCDIKKKYNKWLDNLIEFAKKEVERTKKDSAAAKVAAANLENAKENKRKYNELWSGDLLRAFASFAAEGRVEILATCGTYLFMPHFADMTEILNAQVESGLMAIKRHFGRASDGFYLPEMGYAPGIEKVIKSYGFAYTILPEMSFLFSKIPPANGIFMPARCQNGLSILAAKKIDTETFANGACRDSSEDLAWELSSKELSPFIKEGRARSRTFWSYKNRDGGPYSAEAALSHIKEASESFAAENECLLKKAEIILGDDANVSLCYAFNANELCFS
;
A
#
# COMPACT_ATOMS: atom_id res chain seq x y z
N MET A 1 15.50 -18.57 22.58
CA MET A 1 15.81 -18.56 21.12
C MET A 1 15.74 -17.14 20.64
N ALA A 2 16.73 -16.71 19.89
CA ALA A 2 16.70 -15.40 19.21
C ALA A 2 15.49 -15.29 18.27
N SER A 3 14.76 -14.18 18.31
CA SER A 3 13.65 -13.95 17.39
C SER A 3 14.16 -13.27 16.15
N LYS A 4 13.77 -13.80 14.98
CA LYS A 4 13.99 -13.15 13.68
C LYS A 4 12.64 -12.64 13.20
N ASN A 5 12.48 -11.32 13.13
CA ASN A 5 11.22 -10.69 12.80
C ASN A 5 11.33 -10.00 11.45
N LEU A 6 10.29 -10.13 10.65
CA LEU A 6 10.10 -9.41 9.39
C LEU A 6 8.87 -8.51 9.55
N VAL A 7 9.06 -7.21 9.34
CA VAL A 7 8.02 -6.20 9.54
C VAL A 7 7.71 -5.57 8.19
N PHE A 8 6.46 -5.66 7.77
CA PHE A 8 5.95 -4.98 6.59
C PHE A 8 5.06 -3.82 6.97
N VAL A 9 5.32 -2.67 6.39
CA VAL A 9 4.54 -1.44 6.58
C VAL A 9 4.03 -0.98 5.24
N LEU A 10 2.71 -0.92 5.08
CA LEU A 10 2.06 -0.41 3.88
C LEU A 10 1.47 0.97 4.15
N ASN A 11 1.95 1.97 3.46
CA ASN A 11 1.42 3.32 3.56
C ASN A 11 0.23 3.48 2.60
N LEU A 12 -0.97 3.56 3.18
CA LEU A 12 -2.24 3.71 2.47
C LEU A 12 -2.67 5.18 2.50
N HIS A 13 -1.92 6.05 1.82
CA HIS A 13 -2.26 7.46 1.71
C HIS A 13 -3.06 7.74 0.44
N CYS A 14 -4.10 8.59 0.58
CA CYS A 14 -4.76 9.24 -0.53
C CYS A 14 -4.93 10.72 -0.17
N PRO A 15 -4.54 11.66 -1.04
CA PRO A 15 -4.78 13.08 -0.82
C PRO A 15 -6.29 13.34 -0.74
N TYR A 16 -6.67 14.35 0.03
CA TYR A 16 -8.08 14.74 0.13
C TYR A 16 -8.51 15.47 -1.15
N ILE A 17 -9.51 14.90 -1.83
CA ILE A 17 -9.93 15.34 -3.17
C ILE A 17 -11.28 16.07 -3.19
N LYS A 18 -11.98 16.19 -2.06
CA LYS A 18 -13.28 16.87 -1.99
C LYS A 18 -13.08 18.39 -1.95
N VAL A 19 -13.53 19.09 -2.99
CA VAL A 19 -13.49 20.54 -3.11
C VAL A 19 -14.89 21.12 -2.90
N GLY A 20 -15.10 21.79 -1.74
CA GLY A 20 -16.31 22.55 -1.42
C GLY A 20 -17.58 21.73 -1.13
N GLU A 21 -18.47 22.29 -0.31
CA GLU A 21 -19.73 21.64 0.09
C GLU A 21 -20.75 21.55 -1.07
N ASN A 22 -20.66 22.45 -2.05
CA ASN A 22 -21.61 22.55 -3.16
C ASN A 22 -21.08 21.98 -4.47
N ASP A 23 -19.82 21.59 -4.55
CA ASP A 23 -19.26 21.01 -5.75
C ASP A 23 -19.34 19.49 -5.67
N SER A 24 -20.38 18.94 -6.28
CA SER A 24 -20.54 17.49 -6.47
C SER A 24 -19.52 16.92 -7.47
N SER A 25 -18.69 17.75 -8.05
CA SER A 25 -17.69 17.41 -9.03
C SER A 25 -16.31 17.28 -8.37
N PHE A 26 -16.05 16.11 -7.77
CA PHE A 26 -14.70 15.58 -7.91
C PHE A 26 -14.41 15.50 -9.40
N SER A 27 -13.22 15.86 -9.85
CA SER A 27 -12.88 15.57 -11.24
C SER A 27 -13.02 14.05 -11.44
N GLU A 28 -13.55 13.62 -12.57
CA GLU A 28 -13.72 12.18 -12.84
C GLU A 28 -12.38 11.44 -12.75
N ALA A 29 -11.28 12.09 -13.10
CA ALA A 29 -9.94 11.54 -13.00
C ALA A 29 -9.49 11.28 -11.55
N GLU A 30 -9.73 12.22 -10.63
CA GLU A 30 -9.37 12.08 -9.20
C GLU A 30 -10.20 10.99 -8.53
N ASN A 31 -11.49 10.92 -8.84
CA ASN A 31 -12.34 9.82 -8.39
C ASN A 31 -11.83 8.47 -8.90
N ALA A 32 -11.40 8.40 -10.16
CA ALA A 32 -10.89 7.17 -10.74
C ALA A 32 -9.66 6.64 -10.00
N LEU A 33 -8.76 7.51 -9.54
CA LEU A 33 -7.61 7.11 -8.73
C LEU A 33 -8.02 6.41 -7.43
N VAL A 34 -8.96 7.00 -6.69
CA VAL A 34 -9.47 6.39 -5.45
C VAL A 34 -10.16 5.06 -5.73
N PHE A 35 -10.96 5.00 -6.79
CA PHE A 35 -11.70 3.78 -7.15
C PHE A 35 -10.76 2.65 -7.59
N GLN A 36 -9.67 2.99 -8.28
CA GLN A 36 -8.61 2.05 -8.59
C GLN A 36 -7.87 1.57 -7.33
N GLN A 37 -7.56 2.47 -6.38
CA GLN A 37 -6.98 2.07 -5.10
C GLN A 37 -7.90 1.10 -4.34
N ILE A 38 -9.22 1.37 -4.31
CA ILE A 38 -10.15 0.44 -3.69
C ILE A 38 -10.09 -0.93 -4.37
N SER A 39 -10.15 -0.96 -5.70
CA SER A 39 -10.21 -2.20 -6.49
C SER A 39 -8.89 -2.98 -6.50
N ASN A 40 -7.74 -2.28 -6.61
CA ASN A 40 -6.45 -2.92 -6.89
C ASN A 40 -5.55 -3.00 -5.65
N LEU A 41 -5.91 -2.33 -4.56
CA LEU A 41 -5.12 -2.32 -3.34
C LEU A 41 -5.93 -2.72 -2.11
N PHE A 42 -7.04 -2.02 -1.79
CA PHE A 42 -7.71 -2.24 -0.51
C PHE A 42 -8.46 -3.57 -0.49
N LEU A 43 -9.21 -3.91 -1.55
CA LEU A 43 -9.87 -5.22 -1.65
C LEU A 43 -8.87 -6.37 -1.67
N PRO A 44 -7.79 -6.36 -2.49
CA PRO A 44 -6.75 -7.38 -2.43
C PRO A 44 -6.05 -7.49 -1.07
N THR A 45 -5.83 -6.38 -0.37
CA THR A 45 -5.25 -6.41 0.99
C THR A 45 -6.18 -7.11 1.97
N LEU A 46 -7.48 -6.84 1.89
CA LEU A 46 -8.48 -7.54 2.72
C LEU A 46 -8.58 -9.02 2.38
N ASP A 47 -8.48 -9.38 1.09
CA ASP A 47 -8.43 -10.79 0.66
C ASP A 47 -7.20 -11.50 1.24
N PHE A 48 -6.04 -10.83 1.19
CA PHE A 48 -4.80 -11.37 1.76
C PHE A 48 -4.92 -11.57 3.28
N LEU A 49 -5.49 -10.62 4.00
CA LEU A 49 -5.73 -10.76 5.43
C LEU A 49 -6.72 -11.89 5.75
N SER A 50 -7.75 -12.04 4.93
CA SER A 50 -8.70 -13.16 5.03
C SER A 50 -8.01 -14.50 4.80
N PHE A 51 -7.20 -14.60 3.77
CA PHE A 51 -6.38 -15.78 3.48
C PHE A 51 -5.46 -16.13 4.65
N LEU A 52 -4.72 -15.18 5.20
CA LEU A 52 -3.86 -15.40 6.38
C LEU A 52 -4.66 -15.93 7.58
N LYS A 53 -5.91 -15.47 7.75
CA LYS A 53 -6.79 -15.92 8.81
C LYS A 53 -7.29 -17.35 8.58
N GLU A 54 -7.73 -17.65 7.36
CA GLU A 54 -8.26 -18.97 6.97
C GLU A 54 -7.18 -20.05 7.07
N GLU A 55 -5.98 -19.76 6.57
CA GLU A 55 -4.82 -20.65 6.62
C GLU A 55 -4.15 -20.71 8.01
N LYS A 56 -4.67 -19.93 8.98
CA LYS A 56 -4.12 -19.85 10.36
C LYS A 56 -2.64 -19.44 10.40
N ILE A 57 -2.21 -18.64 9.43
CA ILE A 57 -0.85 -18.09 9.40
C ILE A 57 -0.79 -16.93 10.39
N ASP A 58 0.11 -17.01 11.37
CA ASP A 58 0.34 -15.94 12.35
C ASP A 58 1.28 -14.87 11.76
N ALA A 59 0.78 -14.14 10.78
CA ALA A 59 1.46 -12.98 10.22
C ALA A 59 0.72 -11.70 10.60
N LYS A 60 1.51 -10.65 10.85
CA LYS A 60 1.02 -9.31 11.19
C LYS A 60 1.63 -8.30 10.23
N ILE A 61 0.82 -7.35 9.79
CA ILE A 61 1.27 -6.25 8.95
C ILE A 61 0.89 -4.91 9.58
N ALA A 62 1.67 -3.87 9.32
CA ALA A 62 1.34 -2.52 9.70
C ALA A 62 0.75 -1.76 8.51
N LEU A 63 -0.37 -1.08 8.72
CA LEU A 63 -1.04 -0.26 7.73
C LEU A 63 -1.09 1.18 8.20
N VAL A 64 -0.60 2.10 7.39
CA VAL A 64 -0.68 3.54 7.66
C VAL A 64 -1.93 4.08 6.98
N PHE A 65 -2.86 4.60 7.75
CA PHE A 65 -4.03 5.29 7.22
C PHE A 65 -3.89 6.80 7.41
N SER A 66 -3.92 7.56 6.31
CA SER A 66 -4.02 9.02 6.40
C SER A 66 -5.43 9.45 6.78
N ALA A 67 -5.54 10.58 7.48
CA ALA A 67 -6.84 11.14 7.84
C ALA A 67 -7.71 11.39 6.60
N SER A 68 -7.11 11.91 5.52
CA SER A 68 -7.79 12.14 4.25
C SER A 68 -8.38 10.86 3.66
N LEU A 69 -7.63 9.75 3.68
CA LEU A 69 -8.14 8.46 3.20
C LEU A 69 -9.31 7.96 4.06
N CYS A 70 -9.22 8.09 5.38
CA CYS A 70 -10.31 7.70 6.28
C CYS A 70 -11.60 8.47 5.98
N GLU A 71 -11.52 9.78 5.80
CA GLU A 71 -12.68 10.61 5.47
C GLU A 71 -13.25 10.26 4.08
N ILE A 72 -12.40 10.01 3.09
CA ILE A 72 -12.83 9.58 1.74
C ILE A 72 -13.56 8.24 1.80
N LEU A 73 -12.99 7.23 2.46
CA LEU A 73 -13.59 5.90 2.53
C LEU A 73 -14.87 5.85 3.38
N SER A 74 -15.06 6.80 4.29
CA SER A 74 -16.29 6.94 5.07
C SER A 74 -17.40 7.70 4.33
N ASP A 75 -17.07 8.51 3.32
CA ASP A 75 -18.00 9.38 2.61
C ASP A 75 -19.04 8.57 1.82
N CYS A 76 -20.33 8.82 2.12
CA CYS A 76 -21.44 8.10 1.48
C CYS A 76 -21.56 8.36 -0.02
N ASP A 77 -21.16 9.53 -0.50
CA ASP A 77 -21.24 9.86 -1.93
C ASP A 77 -20.11 9.20 -2.71
N ILE A 78 -18.92 9.10 -2.12
CA ILE A 78 -17.82 8.31 -2.67
C ILE A 78 -18.22 6.83 -2.78
N LYS A 79 -18.85 6.27 -1.77
CA LYS A 79 -19.34 4.88 -1.80
C LYS A 79 -20.34 4.63 -2.93
N LYS A 80 -21.28 5.57 -3.13
CA LYS A 80 -22.25 5.49 -4.25
C LYS A 80 -21.55 5.64 -5.61
N LYS A 81 -20.63 6.61 -5.74
CA LYS A 81 -19.89 6.85 -6.97
C LYS A 81 -19.00 5.66 -7.33
N TYR A 82 -18.37 5.01 -6.35
CA TYR A 82 -17.59 3.80 -6.58
C TYR A 82 -18.44 2.66 -7.12
N ASN A 83 -19.61 2.43 -6.56
CA ASN A 83 -20.54 1.41 -7.09
C ASN A 83 -20.94 1.70 -8.53
N LYS A 84 -21.27 2.96 -8.85
CA LYS A 84 -21.58 3.37 -10.23
C LYS A 84 -20.39 3.19 -11.17
N TRP A 85 -19.20 3.50 -10.70
CA TRP A 85 -17.95 3.29 -11.44
C TRP A 85 -17.72 1.80 -11.75
N LEU A 86 -17.95 0.91 -10.78
CA LEU A 86 -17.88 -0.54 -10.98
C LEU A 86 -18.92 -1.03 -12.00
N ASP A 87 -20.15 -0.49 -11.97
CA ASP A 87 -21.16 -0.82 -12.98
C ASP A 87 -20.72 -0.43 -14.38
N ASN A 88 -20.19 0.79 -14.53
CA ASN A 88 -19.67 1.28 -15.80
C ASN A 88 -18.47 0.42 -16.27
N LEU A 89 -17.58 0.05 -15.36
CA LEU A 89 -16.42 -0.81 -15.66
C LEU A 89 -16.85 -2.21 -16.12
N ILE A 90 -17.86 -2.81 -15.48
CA ILE A 90 -18.43 -4.10 -15.89
C ILE A 90 -19.06 -4.01 -17.27
N GLU A 91 -19.85 -2.97 -17.53
CA GLU A 91 -20.46 -2.74 -18.84
C GLU A 91 -19.40 -2.58 -19.95
N PHE A 92 -18.38 -1.82 -19.65
CA PHE A 92 -17.23 -1.65 -20.53
C PHE A 92 -16.52 -2.98 -20.78
N ALA A 93 -16.17 -3.74 -19.71
CA ALA A 93 -15.47 -5.01 -19.85
C ALA A 93 -16.28 -6.06 -20.64
N LYS A 94 -17.62 -6.04 -20.55
CA LYS A 94 -18.49 -6.88 -21.40
C LYS A 94 -18.30 -6.55 -22.89
N LYS A 95 -18.26 -5.26 -23.24
CA LYS A 95 -18.03 -4.83 -24.63
C LYS A 95 -16.66 -5.26 -25.14
N GLU A 96 -15.63 -5.20 -24.26
CA GLU A 96 -14.28 -5.66 -24.59
C GLU A 96 -14.23 -7.19 -24.85
N VAL A 97 -14.91 -7.99 -24.04
CA VAL A 97 -15.02 -9.44 -24.29
C VAL A 97 -15.63 -9.71 -25.66
N GLU A 98 -16.68 -8.97 -26.03
CA GLU A 98 -17.28 -9.11 -27.36
C GLU A 98 -16.33 -8.66 -28.48
N ARG A 99 -15.63 -7.55 -28.32
CA ARG A 99 -14.71 -6.99 -29.29
C ARG A 99 -13.51 -7.92 -29.57
N THR A 100 -13.00 -8.54 -28.51
CA THR A 100 -11.75 -9.33 -28.57
C THR A 100 -11.95 -10.80 -28.87
N LYS A 101 -13.20 -11.26 -29.11
CA LYS A 101 -13.55 -12.68 -29.34
C LYS A 101 -12.65 -13.42 -30.36
N LYS A 102 -12.13 -12.71 -31.35
CA LYS A 102 -11.32 -13.29 -32.42
C LYS A 102 -9.81 -13.33 -32.10
N ASP A 103 -9.39 -12.66 -31.05
CA ASP A 103 -8.00 -12.64 -30.58
C ASP A 103 -7.89 -13.43 -29.28
N SER A 104 -7.27 -14.61 -29.33
CA SER A 104 -7.24 -15.53 -28.19
C SER A 104 -6.51 -14.97 -26.97
N ALA A 105 -5.50 -14.14 -27.13
CA ALA A 105 -4.75 -13.53 -26.03
C ALA A 105 -5.53 -12.36 -25.42
N ALA A 106 -6.00 -11.43 -26.25
CA ALA A 106 -6.82 -10.30 -25.82
C ALA A 106 -8.16 -10.76 -25.20
N ALA A 107 -8.78 -11.82 -25.74
CA ALA A 107 -10.02 -12.38 -25.19
C ALA A 107 -9.84 -12.91 -23.75
N LYS A 108 -8.71 -13.57 -23.45
CA LYS A 108 -8.41 -14.05 -22.09
C LYS A 108 -8.28 -12.88 -21.10
N VAL A 109 -7.56 -11.82 -21.48
CA VAL A 109 -7.38 -10.63 -20.65
C VAL A 109 -8.71 -9.92 -20.43
N ALA A 110 -9.51 -9.73 -21.50
CA ALA A 110 -10.83 -9.10 -21.39
C ALA A 110 -11.77 -9.90 -20.46
N ALA A 111 -11.76 -11.23 -20.57
CA ALA A 111 -12.56 -12.11 -19.70
C ALA A 111 -12.10 -12.01 -18.23
N ALA A 112 -10.79 -12.00 -17.97
CA ALA A 112 -10.24 -11.85 -16.63
C ALA A 112 -10.59 -10.47 -16.02
N ASN A 113 -10.49 -9.39 -16.80
CA ASN A 113 -10.87 -8.05 -16.37
C ASN A 113 -12.36 -7.94 -16.02
N LEU A 114 -13.22 -8.58 -16.82
CA LEU A 114 -14.66 -8.65 -16.53
C LEU A 114 -14.93 -9.39 -15.23
N GLU A 115 -14.27 -10.52 -15.01
CA GLU A 115 -14.45 -11.29 -13.78
C GLU A 115 -13.93 -10.55 -12.55
N ASN A 116 -12.75 -9.92 -12.65
CA ASN A 116 -12.21 -9.07 -11.59
C ASN A 116 -13.14 -7.91 -11.23
N ALA A 117 -13.72 -7.24 -12.22
CA ALA A 117 -14.66 -6.14 -11.96
C ALA A 117 -15.93 -6.61 -11.25
N LYS A 118 -16.49 -7.75 -11.65
CA LYS A 118 -17.64 -8.37 -10.98
C LYS A 118 -17.29 -8.80 -9.56
N GLU A 119 -16.15 -9.44 -9.37
CA GLU A 119 -15.70 -9.93 -8.07
C GLU A 119 -15.41 -8.77 -7.12
N ASN A 120 -14.78 -7.69 -7.59
CA ASN A 120 -14.59 -6.47 -6.79
C ASN A 120 -15.94 -5.88 -6.34
N LYS A 121 -16.94 -5.87 -7.23
CA LYS A 121 -18.28 -5.40 -6.87
C LYS A 121 -18.94 -6.30 -5.83
N ARG A 122 -18.84 -7.62 -6.00
CA ARG A 122 -19.36 -8.60 -5.04
C ARG A 122 -18.68 -8.45 -3.68
N LYS A 123 -17.35 -8.44 -3.63
CA LYS A 123 -16.58 -8.29 -2.39
C LYS A 123 -16.91 -7.00 -1.67
N TYR A 124 -16.91 -5.89 -2.39
CA TYR A 124 -17.20 -4.60 -1.80
C TYR A 124 -18.58 -4.55 -1.16
N ASN A 125 -19.63 -5.02 -1.85
CA ASN A 125 -21.01 -4.90 -1.39
C ASN A 125 -21.43 -6.04 -0.46
N GLU A 126 -21.13 -7.29 -0.81
CA GLU A 126 -21.65 -8.46 -0.10
C GLU A 126 -20.73 -8.89 1.04
N LEU A 127 -19.41 -8.90 0.80
CA LEU A 127 -18.47 -9.36 1.82
C LEU A 127 -18.15 -8.26 2.84
N TRP A 128 -17.90 -7.04 2.36
CA TRP A 128 -17.47 -5.92 3.21
C TRP A 128 -18.55 -4.86 3.44
N SER A 129 -19.77 -5.06 2.92
CA SER A 129 -20.93 -4.17 3.11
C SER A 129 -20.66 -2.70 2.79
N GLY A 130 -19.75 -2.41 1.86
CA GLY A 130 -19.32 -1.06 1.49
C GLY A 130 -18.58 -0.28 2.59
N ASP A 131 -18.08 -0.98 3.63
CA ASP A 131 -17.37 -0.36 4.76
C ASP A 131 -15.98 -0.97 4.97
N LEU A 132 -15.03 -0.49 4.16
CA LEU A 132 -13.65 -0.98 4.19
C LEU A 132 -12.92 -0.62 5.49
N LEU A 133 -13.22 0.56 6.09
CA LEU A 133 -12.60 0.95 7.36
C LEU A 133 -12.99 -0.01 8.48
N ARG A 134 -14.27 -0.39 8.53
CA ARG A 134 -14.75 -1.40 9.48
C ARG A 134 -14.11 -2.77 9.23
N ALA A 135 -13.91 -3.14 7.96
CA ALA A 135 -13.24 -4.38 7.62
C ALA A 135 -11.80 -4.41 8.15
N PHE A 136 -11.01 -3.35 7.89
CA PHE A 136 -9.66 -3.23 8.45
C PHE A 136 -9.64 -3.16 9.97
N ALA A 137 -10.61 -2.45 10.58
CA ALA A 137 -10.74 -2.38 12.03
C ALA A 137 -10.98 -3.76 12.67
N SER A 138 -11.71 -4.65 11.99
CA SER A 138 -11.93 -6.02 12.49
C SER A 138 -10.63 -6.82 12.54
N PHE A 139 -9.79 -6.75 11.50
CA PHE A 139 -8.49 -7.40 11.50
C PHE A 139 -7.52 -6.77 12.51
N ALA A 140 -7.62 -5.47 12.75
CA ALA A 140 -6.84 -4.80 13.80
C ALA A 140 -7.28 -5.25 15.20
N ALA A 141 -8.57 -5.45 15.44
CA ALA A 141 -9.10 -5.99 16.70
C ALA A 141 -8.64 -7.43 16.95
N GLU A 142 -8.47 -8.22 15.89
CA GLU A 142 -7.92 -9.59 15.96
C GLU A 142 -6.38 -9.60 16.14
N GLY A 143 -5.71 -8.43 16.13
CA GLY A 143 -4.26 -8.32 16.26
C GLY A 143 -3.46 -8.73 15.02
N ARG A 144 -4.10 -8.84 13.86
CA ARG A 144 -3.46 -9.17 12.57
C ARG A 144 -2.94 -7.95 11.84
N VAL A 145 -3.49 -6.79 12.15
CA VAL A 145 -3.10 -5.51 11.57
C VAL A 145 -2.80 -4.52 12.69
N GLU A 146 -1.68 -3.82 12.55
CA GLU A 146 -1.39 -2.63 13.33
C GLU A 146 -1.72 -1.39 12.51
N ILE A 147 -2.62 -0.52 13.02
CA ILE A 147 -3.00 0.71 12.35
C ILE A 147 -2.12 1.85 12.85
N LEU A 148 -1.24 2.34 11.99
CA LEU A 148 -0.35 3.45 12.30
C LEU A 148 -1.02 4.79 12.02
N ALA A 149 -0.86 5.73 12.93
CA ALA A 149 -1.20 7.13 12.71
C ALA A 149 -0.15 7.83 11.86
N THR A 150 -0.55 8.86 11.16
CA THR A 150 0.32 9.80 10.43
C THR A 150 -0.20 11.22 10.59
N CYS A 151 0.43 12.20 9.94
CA CYS A 151 -0.02 13.60 9.96
C CYS A 151 -1.44 13.79 9.43
N GLY A 152 -2.18 14.73 9.97
CA GLY A 152 -3.57 15.01 9.59
C GLY A 152 -3.75 15.34 8.11
N THR A 153 -2.85 16.14 7.53
CA THR A 153 -2.88 16.48 6.09
C THR A 153 -1.73 15.84 5.30
N TYR A 154 -1.10 14.82 5.86
CA TYR A 154 0.08 14.17 5.27
C TYR A 154 1.22 15.15 4.97
N LEU A 155 1.40 16.13 5.87
CA LEU A 155 2.41 17.19 5.78
C LEU A 155 3.83 16.62 5.81
N PHE A 156 4.73 17.08 4.93
CA PHE A 156 6.16 16.79 5.04
C PHE A 156 6.77 17.56 6.21
N MET A 157 6.84 16.93 7.37
CA MET A 157 7.18 17.57 8.65
C MET A 157 8.52 18.32 8.69
N PRO A 158 9.59 17.89 8.00
CA PRO A 158 10.86 18.60 8.01
C PRO A 158 10.78 20.07 7.57
N HIS A 159 9.87 20.42 6.67
CA HIS A 159 9.69 21.81 6.24
C HIS A 159 9.15 22.74 7.33
N PHE A 160 8.60 22.18 8.41
CA PHE A 160 7.98 22.89 9.53
C PHE A 160 8.63 22.56 10.87
N ALA A 161 9.88 22.08 10.84
CA ALA A 161 10.56 21.60 12.04
C ALA A 161 10.76 22.68 13.12
N ASP A 162 10.80 23.94 12.74
CA ASP A 162 10.86 25.12 13.61
C ASP A 162 9.49 25.65 14.04
N MET A 163 8.38 25.10 13.53
CA MET A 163 7.01 25.52 13.81
C MET A 163 6.28 24.45 14.64
N THR A 164 6.59 24.39 15.92
CA THR A 164 6.11 23.36 16.85
C THR A 164 4.57 23.29 16.89
N GLU A 165 3.87 24.41 16.79
CA GLU A 165 2.41 24.48 16.80
C GLU A 165 1.81 23.76 15.58
N ILE A 166 2.41 23.92 14.41
CA ILE A 166 1.99 23.22 13.19
C ILE A 166 2.21 21.71 13.36
N LEU A 167 3.39 21.31 13.83
CA LEU A 167 3.69 19.89 14.06
C LEU A 167 2.72 19.26 15.07
N ASN A 168 2.42 19.94 16.17
CA ASN A 168 1.44 19.48 17.14
C ASN A 168 0.05 19.31 16.52
N ALA A 169 -0.45 20.31 15.79
CA ALA A 169 -1.74 20.25 15.13
C ALA A 169 -1.83 19.09 14.12
N GLN A 170 -0.75 18.80 13.40
CA GLN A 170 -0.67 17.71 12.44
C GLN A 170 -0.69 16.33 13.10
N VAL A 171 0.08 16.15 14.18
CA VAL A 171 0.11 14.88 14.93
C VAL A 171 -1.23 14.65 15.62
N GLU A 172 -1.78 15.68 16.26
CA GLU A 172 -3.06 15.59 16.97
C GLU A 172 -4.21 15.27 16.02
N SER A 173 -4.35 15.99 14.91
CA SER A 173 -5.42 15.75 13.94
C SER A 173 -5.33 14.36 13.31
N GLY A 174 -4.13 13.88 12.99
CA GLY A 174 -3.91 12.52 12.52
C GLY A 174 -4.33 11.46 13.55
N LEU A 175 -3.90 11.66 14.81
CA LEU A 175 -4.28 10.77 15.92
C LEU A 175 -5.79 10.77 16.16
N MET A 176 -6.45 11.93 16.09
CA MET A 176 -7.90 12.04 16.26
C MET A 176 -8.66 11.31 15.14
N ALA A 177 -8.21 11.42 13.89
CA ALA A 177 -8.81 10.71 12.77
C ALA A 177 -8.73 9.18 12.98
N ILE A 178 -7.56 8.66 13.34
CA ILE A 178 -7.39 7.22 13.61
C ILE A 178 -8.28 6.77 14.78
N LYS A 179 -8.34 7.54 15.88
CA LYS A 179 -9.23 7.20 17.01
C LYS A 179 -10.70 7.21 16.61
N ARG A 180 -11.13 8.14 15.76
CA ARG A 180 -12.51 8.21 15.27
C ARG A 180 -12.91 6.98 14.46
N HIS A 181 -12.05 6.55 13.53
CA HIS A 181 -12.37 5.49 12.58
C HIS A 181 -12.05 4.08 13.08
N PHE A 182 -11.01 3.94 13.92
CA PHE A 182 -10.53 2.63 14.40
C PHE A 182 -10.66 2.45 15.93
N GLY A 183 -11.16 3.45 16.66
CA GLY A 183 -11.36 3.41 18.10
C GLY A 183 -10.09 3.64 18.92
N ARG A 184 -8.93 3.25 18.42
CA ARG A 184 -7.62 3.46 19.07
C ARG A 184 -6.55 3.68 18.03
N ALA A 185 -5.46 4.37 18.41
CA ALA A 185 -4.22 4.38 17.65
C ALA A 185 -3.26 3.32 18.21
N SER A 186 -2.34 2.85 17.38
CA SER A 186 -1.21 2.03 17.80
C SER A 186 -0.12 2.89 18.45
N ASP A 187 0.93 2.24 18.91
CA ASP A 187 2.10 2.91 19.50
C ASP A 187 3.04 3.52 18.44
N GLY A 188 2.81 3.24 17.16
CA GLY A 188 3.63 3.71 16.04
C GLY A 188 3.06 4.96 15.37
N PHE A 189 3.95 5.87 14.97
CA PHE A 189 3.64 7.02 14.13
C PHE A 189 4.46 6.98 12.85
N TYR A 190 3.79 7.06 11.70
CA TYR A 190 4.45 7.08 10.40
C TYR A 190 4.67 8.54 9.95
N LEU A 191 5.92 8.90 9.76
CA LEU A 191 6.27 10.20 9.18
C LEU A 191 5.96 10.20 7.68
N PRO A 192 5.20 11.19 7.16
CA PRO A 192 4.99 11.32 5.73
C PRO A 192 6.32 11.30 4.97
N GLU A 193 6.40 10.47 3.93
CA GLU A 193 7.62 10.22 3.14
C GLU A 193 8.84 9.80 3.99
N MET A 194 8.60 9.32 5.22
CA MET A 194 9.63 9.03 6.23
C MET A 194 10.59 10.22 6.46
N GLY A 195 10.10 11.44 6.23
CA GLY A 195 10.87 12.68 6.38
C GLY A 195 11.13 13.02 7.85
N TYR A 196 12.37 13.26 8.21
CA TYR A 196 12.77 13.57 9.57
C TYR A 196 13.65 14.84 9.64
N ALA A 197 13.45 15.62 10.68
CA ALA A 197 14.34 16.68 11.12
C ALA A 197 14.45 16.65 12.66
N PRO A 198 15.58 17.09 13.24
CA PRO A 198 15.76 17.12 14.69
C PRO A 198 14.64 17.91 15.40
N GLY A 199 14.08 17.36 16.46
CA GLY A 199 12.97 17.96 17.22
C GLY A 199 11.62 17.30 16.94
N ILE A 200 11.40 16.72 15.76
CA ILE A 200 10.16 16.01 15.41
C ILE A 200 9.92 14.84 16.37
N GLU A 201 10.96 14.14 16.79
CA GLU A 201 10.90 13.04 17.75
C GLU A 201 10.32 13.46 19.11
N LYS A 202 10.51 14.73 19.49
CA LYS A 202 9.97 15.25 20.75
C LYS A 202 8.45 15.42 20.65
N VAL A 203 7.99 15.97 19.52
CA VAL A 203 6.57 16.16 19.27
C VAL A 203 5.86 14.79 19.21
N ILE A 204 6.36 13.86 18.42
CA ILE A 204 5.76 12.51 18.32
C ILE A 204 5.70 11.85 19.71
N LYS A 205 6.79 11.91 20.47
CA LYS A 205 6.86 11.30 21.80
C LYS A 205 5.90 11.94 22.80
N SER A 206 5.64 13.26 22.70
CA SER A 206 4.72 13.97 23.61
C SER A 206 3.26 13.50 23.47
N TYR A 207 2.89 12.97 22.30
CA TYR A 207 1.57 12.34 22.07
C TYR A 207 1.49 10.86 22.49
N GLY A 208 2.57 10.33 23.07
CA GLY A 208 2.61 8.98 23.63
C GLY A 208 3.09 7.89 22.66
N PHE A 209 3.44 8.23 21.43
CA PHE A 209 3.95 7.24 20.48
C PHE A 209 5.29 6.65 20.97
N ALA A 210 5.46 5.35 20.76
CA ALA A 210 6.64 4.61 21.21
C ALA A 210 7.69 4.49 20.11
N TYR A 211 7.29 4.48 18.83
CA TYR A 211 8.21 4.32 17.71
C TYR A 211 7.78 5.06 16.45
N THR A 212 8.77 5.26 15.58
CA THR A 212 8.59 5.71 14.19
C THR A 212 9.50 4.95 13.26
N ILE A 213 9.37 5.21 11.96
CA ILE A 213 10.12 4.51 10.91
C ILE A 213 10.85 5.55 10.08
N LEU A 214 12.13 5.31 9.80
CA LEU A 214 12.95 6.13 8.91
C LEU A 214 13.63 5.27 7.85
N PRO A 215 14.02 5.83 6.69
CA PRO A 215 14.77 5.09 5.69
C PRO A 215 16.12 4.59 6.27
N GLU A 216 16.58 3.43 5.80
CA GLU A 216 17.89 2.89 6.17
C GLU A 216 19.04 3.89 5.97
N MET A 217 18.94 4.73 4.93
CA MET A 217 19.92 5.76 4.65
C MET A 217 20.05 6.79 5.79
N SER A 218 18.98 7.04 6.53
CA SER A 218 19.01 7.92 7.71
C SER A 218 19.90 7.35 8.83
N PHE A 219 19.98 6.03 8.93
CA PHE A 219 20.87 5.34 9.88
C PHE A 219 22.32 5.40 9.41
N LEU A 220 22.56 5.13 8.13
CA LEU A 220 23.91 5.10 7.55
C LEU A 220 24.57 6.49 7.55
N PHE A 221 23.81 7.55 7.29
CA PHE A 221 24.31 8.93 7.24
C PHE A 221 24.07 9.71 8.54
N SER A 222 23.62 9.06 9.60
CA SER A 222 23.54 9.71 10.91
C SER A 222 24.92 10.12 11.40
N LYS A 223 24.98 11.20 12.19
CA LYS A 223 26.28 11.70 12.78
C LYS A 223 27.00 10.62 13.54
N ILE A 224 26.29 9.74 14.21
CA ILE A 224 26.80 8.55 14.90
C ILE A 224 25.94 7.39 14.44
N PRO A 225 26.38 6.60 13.45
CA PRO A 225 25.65 5.44 13.00
C PRO A 225 25.42 4.44 14.14
N PRO A 226 24.20 3.86 14.27
CA PRO A 226 23.97 2.85 15.28
C PRO A 226 24.90 1.64 15.09
N ALA A 227 25.48 1.16 16.19
CA ALA A 227 26.41 0.02 16.15
C ALA A 227 25.76 -1.25 15.56
N ASN A 228 24.46 -1.42 15.78
CA ASN A 228 23.69 -2.56 15.30
C ASN A 228 23.13 -2.36 13.85
N GLY A 229 23.58 -1.31 13.17
CA GLY A 229 23.13 -0.99 11.82
C GLY A 229 21.59 -0.86 11.74
N ILE A 230 21.01 -1.43 10.69
CA ILE A 230 19.56 -1.42 10.42
C ILE A 230 18.81 -2.59 11.08
N PHE A 231 19.51 -3.52 11.73
CA PHE A 231 18.95 -4.80 12.17
C PHE A 231 18.29 -4.75 13.53
N MET A 232 18.42 -3.63 14.24
CA MET A 232 17.73 -3.40 15.50
C MET A 232 17.20 -1.97 15.56
N PRO A 233 16.10 -1.74 16.31
CA PRO A 233 15.61 -0.39 16.53
C PRO A 233 16.70 0.48 17.21
N ALA A 234 16.93 1.68 16.68
CA ALA A 234 17.70 2.71 17.36
C ALA A 234 16.79 3.42 18.38
N ARG A 235 17.37 3.96 19.44
CA ARG A 235 16.62 4.67 20.48
C ARG A 235 17.08 6.11 20.61
N CYS A 236 16.15 7.04 20.48
CA CYS A 236 16.40 8.45 20.74
C CYS A 236 16.58 8.72 22.24
N GLN A 237 17.20 9.85 22.57
CA GLN A 237 17.39 10.25 23.97
C GLN A 237 16.08 10.40 24.76
N ASN A 238 14.99 10.79 24.09
CA ASN A 238 13.66 10.91 24.69
C ASN A 238 12.90 9.56 24.81
N GLY A 239 13.55 8.46 24.43
CA GLY A 239 12.99 7.11 24.52
C GLY A 239 12.09 6.69 23.34
N LEU A 240 11.96 7.51 22.28
CA LEU A 240 11.33 7.09 21.03
C LEU A 240 12.24 6.07 20.33
N SER A 241 11.67 4.97 19.88
CA SER A 241 12.37 3.97 19.07
C SER A 241 12.24 4.30 17.59
N ILE A 242 13.28 4.06 16.82
CA ILE A 242 13.28 4.26 15.37
C ILE A 242 13.61 2.92 14.70
N LEU A 243 12.77 2.50 13.79
CA LEU A 243 12.99 1.34 12.91
C LEU A 243 13.60 1.83 11.60
N ALA A 244 14.63 1.14 11.12
CA ALA A 244 15.18 1.41 9.80
C ALA A 244 14.37 0.65 8.75
N ALA A 245 13.72 1.37 7.84
CA ALA A 245 13.05 0.78 6.70
C ALA A 245 14.04 0.59 5.55
N LYS A 246 14.23 -0.64 5.13
CA LYS A 246 14.91 -0.94 3.87
C LYS A 246 13.96 -0.58 2.73
N LYS A 247 14.45 0.19 1.77
CA LYS A 247 13.75 0.40 0.52
C LYS A 247 13.80 -0.91 -0.27
N ILE A 248 12.66 -1.52 -0.48
CA ILE A 248 12.56 -2.50 -1.55
C ILE A 248 12.57 -1.68 -2.84
N ASP A 249 13.42 -2.06 -3.76
CA ASP A 249 13.24 -1.64 -5.13
C ASP A 249 11.89 -2.23 -5.58
N THR A 250 10.85 -1.38 -5.56
CA THR A 250 9.53 -1.76 -6.04
C THR A 250 9.58 -2.17 -7.50
N GLU A 251 10.58 -1.69 -8.24
CA GLU A 251 10.88 -2.18 -9.56
C GLU A 251 11.35 -3.64 -9.52
N THR A 252 12.19 -4.07 -8.60
CA THR A 252 12.59 -5.48 -8.47
C THR A 252 11.45 -6.35 -7.98
N PHE A 253 10.65 -5.89 -7.02
CA PHE A 253 9.49 -6.62 -6.51
C PHE A 253 8.35 -6.68 -7.53
N ALA A 254 8.15 -5.60 -8.28
CA ALA A 254 7.20 -5.52 -9.37
C ALA A 254 7.77 -6.05 -10.69
N ASN A 255 9.08 -6.10 -10.86
CA ASN A 255 9.80 -6.56 -12.06
C ASN A 255 10.13 -8.04 -12.04
N GLY A 256 10.01 -8.72 -10.90
CA GLY A 256 9.73 -10.15 -10.95
C GLY A 256 8.45 -10.42 -11.77
N ALA A 257 7.62 -9.40 -11.91
CA ALA A 257 6.36 -9.39 -12.62
C ALA A 257 6.33 -8.35 -13.76
N CYS A 258 7.37 -8.25 -14.58
CA CYS A 258 7.32 -7.61 -15.90
C CYS A 258 7.16 -6.10 -16.00
N ARG A 259 8.27 -5.44 -16.31
CA ARG A 259 8.31 -4.01 -16.62
C ARG A 259 7.82 -3.62 -18.01
N ASP A 260 7.97 -4.49 -18.99
CA ASP A 260 7.92 -4.06 -20.41
C ASP A 260 6.62 -4.36 -21.15
N SER A 261 5.63 -4.95 -20.50
CA SER A 261 4.56 -5.56 -21.27
C SER A 261 3.14 -5.26 -20.84
N SER A 262 2.93 -4.75 -19.64
CA SER A 262 1.59 -4.38 -19.18
C SER A 262 1.05 -3.16 -19.92
N GLU A 263 1.94 -2.24 -20.32
CA GLU A 263 1.55 -1.05 -21.06
C GLU A 263 1.01 -1.36 -22.44
N ASP A 264 1.65 -2.27 -23.15
CA ASP A 264 1.27 -2.59 -24.51
C ASP A 264 -0.03 -3.38 -24.59
N LEU A 265 -0.24 -4.34 -23.71
CA LEU A 265 -1.46 -5.13 -23.73
C LEU A 265 -2.66 -4.37 -23.17
N ALA A 266 -2.47 -3.58 -22.12
CA ALA A 266 -3.48 -2.63 -21.67
C ALA A 266 -3.74 -1.56 -22.74
N TRP A 267 -2.72 -1.18 -23.51
CA TRP A 267 -2.84 -0.27 -24.63
C TRP A 267 -3.52 -0.90 -25.86
N GLU A 268 -3.23 -2.13 -26.18
CA GLU A 268 -3.93 -2.87 -27.24
C GLU A 268 -5.40 -3.11 -26.89
N LEU A 269 -5.70 -3.43 -25.64
CA LEU A 269 -7.06 -3.50 -25.14
C LEU A 269 -7.73 -2.13 -25.06
N SER A 270 -6.94 -1.07 -24.87
CA SER A 270 -7.41 0.32 -24.84
C SER A 270 -7.49 0.95 -26.19
N SER A 271 -7.79 0.24 -27.26
CA SER A 271 -7.90 0.84 -28.59
C SER A 271 -8.50 2.26 -28.51
N LYS A 272 -8.18 3.12 -29.45
CA LYS A 272 -8.42 4.58 -29.44
C LYS A 272 -9.84 5.03 -29.07
N GLU A 273 -10.79 4.10 -29.02
CA GLU A 273 -12.21 4.30 -28.70
C GLU A 273 -12.53 3.96 -27.25
N LEU A 274 -11.53 3.51 -26.49
CA LEU A 274 -11.75 3.04 -25.15
C LEU A 274 -11.73 4.15 -24.13
N SER A 275 -12.61 4.00 -23.25
CA SER A 275 -13.02 4.74 -22.09
C SER A 275 -11.91 5.60 -21.47
N PRO A 276 -12.23 6.81 -21.01
CA PRO A 276 -11.40 7.63 -20.14
C PRO A 276 -10.81 6.87 -18.96
N PHE A 277 -11.44 5.78 -18.50
CA PHE A 277 -10.91 4.91 -17.43
C PHE A 277 -9.53 4.33 -17.72
N ILE A 278 -9.20 4.11 -19.00
CA ILE A 278 -7.90 3.56 -19.39
C ILE A 278 -6.98 4.64 -19.95
N LYS A 279 -7.53 5.66 -20.62
CA LYS A 279 -6.75 6.74 -21.25
C LYS A 279 -6.11 7.71 -20.26
N GLU A 280 -6.83 8.11 -19.24
CA GLU A 280 -6.39 9.16 -18.31
C GLU A 280 -5.81 8.58 -17.03
N GLY A 281 -6.21 7.39 -16.67
CA GLY A 281 -5.87 6.81 -15.39
C GLY A 281 -4.43 6.32 -15.28
N ARG A 282 -3.66 6.26 -16.40
CA ARG A 282 -2.45 5.42 -16.39
C ARG A 282 -2.75 4.13 -15.63
N ALA A 283 -3.98 3.66 -15.83
CA ALA A 283 -4.50 2.48 -15.19
C ALA A 283 -3.72 1.30 -15.77
N ARG A 284 -2.55 1.15 -15.28
CA ARG A 284 -1.81 -0.09 -15.34
C ARG A 284 -2.58 -1.02 -14.43
N SER A 285 -3.75 -1.49 -14.91
CA SER A 285 -4.38 -2.61 -14.26
C SER A 285 -3.41 -3.76 -14.43
N ARG A 286 -2.55 -3.95 -13.46
CA ARG A 286 -1.70 -5.10 -13.34
C ARG A 286 -2.57 -6.29 -12.98
N THR A 287 -3.48 -6.63 -13.88
CA THR A 287 -4.04 -7.95 -13.85
C THR A 287 -2.94 -8.89 -14.32
N PHE A 288 -2.83 -10.02 -13.69
CA PHE A 288 -1.97 -11.16 -14.04
C PHE A 288 -1.88 -11.43 -15.56
N TRP A 289 -2.85 -10.99 -16.30
CA TRP A 289 -3.08 -11.25 -17.72
C TRP A 289 -2.58 -10.14 -18.63
N SER A 290 -2.12 -9.00 -18.08
CA SER A 290 -1.63 -7.86 -18.86
C SER A 290 -0.13 -7.89 -19.11
N TYR A 291 0.56 -8.96 -18.71
CA TYR A 291 2.00 -9.08 -18.87
C TYR A 291 2.37 -9.70 -20.23
N LYS A 292 3.38 -9.14 -20.87
CA LYS A 292 4.04 -9.72 -22.04
C LYS A 292 5.30 -10.46 -21.63
N ASN A 293 5.61 -11.48 -22.38
CA ASN A 293 6.86 -12.19 -22.33
C ASN A 293 8.04 -11.26 -22.72
N ARG A 294 9.26 -11.54 -22.27
CA ARG A 294 10.47 -10.82 -22.71
C ARG A 294 10.59 -10.75 -24.24
N ASP A 295 10.00 -11.71 -24.96
CA ASP A 295 9.94 -11.79 -26.41
C ASP A 295 8.74 -11.01 -27.01
N GLY A 296 8.04 -10.21 -26.21
CA GLY A 296 6.89 -9.40 -26.66
C GLY A 296 5.57 -10.16 -26.83
N GLY A 297 5.52 -11.44 -26.49
CA GLY A 297 4.28 -12.24 -26.51
C GLY A 297 3.49 -12.12 -25.20
N PRO A 298 2.19 -12.44 -25.22
CA PRO A 298 1.38 -12.45 -23.99
C PRO A 298 1.83 -13.55 -23.02
N TYR A 299 1.82 -13.27 -21.72
CA TYR A 299 2.07 -14.30 -20.71
C TYR A 299 0.88 -15.25 -20.60
N SER A 300 1.17 -16.53 -20.52
CA SER A 300 0.21 -17.49 -19.95
C SER A 300 0.10 -17.32 -18.44
N ALA A 301 -0.97 -17.85 -17.85
CA ALA A 301 -1.13 -17.87 -16.39
C ALA A 301 0.06 -18.56 -15.70
N GLU A 302 0.57 -19.63 -16.33
CA GLU A 302 1.70 -20.41 -15.83
C GLU A 302 3.00 -19.58 -15.86
N ALA A 303 3.23 -18.80 -16.92
CA ALA A 303 4.39 -17.91 -17.01
C ALA A 303 4.32 -16.81 -15.93
N ALA A 304 3.14 -16.21 -15.71
CA ALA A 304 2.94 -15.23 -14.66
C ALA A 304 3.19 -15.81 -13.26
N LEU A 305 2.71 -17.03 -12.99
CA LEU A 305 2.96 -17.75 -11.73
C LEU A 305 4.45 -18.08 -11.55
N SER A 306 5.15 -18.45 -12.65
CA SER A 306 6.60 -18.69 -12.61
C SER A 306 7.35 -17.43 -12.19
N HIS A 307 7.00 -16.27 -12.75
CA HIS A 307 7.64 -14.99 -12.39
C HIS A 307 7.38 -14.59 -10.95
N ILE A 308 6.16 -14.79 -10.42
CA ILE A 308 5.87 -14.55 -9.00
C ILE A 308 6.73 -15.45 -8.12
N LYS A 309 6.87 -16.71 -8.50
CA LYS A 309 7.72 -17.65 -7.78
C LYS A 309 9.18 -17.22 -7.79
N GLU A 310 9.72 -16.87 -8.95
CA GLU A 310 11.08 -16.35 -9.10
C GLU A 310 11.32 -15.08 -8.27
N ALA A 311 10.37 -14.12 -8.29
CA ALA A 311 10.45 -12.91 -7.48
C ALA A 311 10.41 -13.23 -5.98
N SER A 312 9.54 -14.17 -5.57
CA SER A 312 9.44 -14.62 -4.19
C SER A 312 10.72 -15.32 -3.71
N GLU A 313 11.30 -16.17 -4.55
CA GLU A 313 12.57 -16.87 -4.27
C GLU A 313 13.73 -15.86 -4.18
N SER A 314 13.79 -14.87 -5.08
CA SER A 314 14.79 -13.80 -5.04
C SER A 314 14.68 -12.97 -3.76
N PHE A 315 13.46 -12.59 -3.37
CA PHE A 315 13.21 -11.87 -2.13
C PHE A 315 13.60 -12.70 -0.90
N ALA A 316 13.28 -13.98 -0.88
CA ALA A 316 13.67 -14.88 0.20
C ALA A 316 15.19 -15.02 0.32
N ALA A 317 15.90 -15.16 -0.81
CA ALA A 317 17.37 -15.23 -0.84
C ALA A 317 18.03 -13.93 -0.36
N GLU A 318 17.47 -12.77 -0.71
CA GLU A 318 17.97 -11.48 -0.22
C GLU A 318 17.79 -11.35 1.29
N ASN A 319 16.62 -11.75 1.82
CA ASN A 319 16.38 -11.74 3.25
C ASN A 319 17.32 -12.70 4.00
N GLU A 320 17.60 -13.88 3.45
CA GLU A 320 18.55 -14.82 4.03
C GLU A 320 19.97 -14.23 4.08
N CYS A 321 20.39 -13.55 3.02
CA CYS A 321 21.67 -12.86 2.98
C CYS A 321 21.75 -11.75 4.04
N LEU A 322 20.70 -10.96 4.22
CA LEU A 322 20.64 -9.93 5.24
C LEU A 322 20.66 -10.49 6.66
N LEU A 323 19.95 -11.60 6.89
CA LEU A 323 19.97 -12.28 8.19
C LEU A 323 21.35 -12.81 8.52
N LYS A 324 22.07 -13.39 7.56
CA LYS A 324 23.47 -13.81 7.73
C LYS A 324 24.40 -12.62 8.05
N LYS A 325 24.21 -11.47 7.40
CA LYS A 325 24.94 -10.24 7.73
C LYS A 325 24.62 -9.77 9.14
N ALA A 326 23.36 -9.84 9.56
CA ALA A 326 22.97 -9.47 10.92
C ALA A 326 23.59 -10.41 11.96
N GLU A 327 23.66 -11.70 11.73
CA GLU A 327 24.34 -12.69 12.58
C GLU A 327 25.82 -12.37 12.75
N ILE A 328 26.51 -11.98 11.69
CA ILE A 328 27.93 -11.57 11.75
C ILE A 328 28.11 -10.31 12.63
N ILE A 329 27.18 -9.34 12.55
CA ILE A 329 27.30 -8.06 13.29
C ILE A 329 26.85 -8.19 14.74
N LEU A 330 25.79 -8.95 15.00
CA LEU A 330 25.11 -9.00 16.29
C LEU A 330 25.37 -10.29 17.07
N GLY A 331 25.87 -11.33 16.41
CA GLY A 331 26.00 -12.70 16.95
C GLY A 331 24.76 -13.56 16.73
N ASP A 332 24.95 -14.88 16.84
CA ASP A 332 23.94 -15.89 16.46
C ASP A 332 22.66 -15.86 17.34
N ASP A 333 22.78 -15.37 18.56
CA ASP A 333 21.69 -15.32 19.54
C ASP A 333 20.98 -13.96 19.61
N ALA A 334 21.29 -13.03 18.70
CA ALA A 334 20.68 -11.72 18.71
C ALA A 334 19.29 -11.70 18.11
N ASN A 335 18.41 -10.89 18.68
CA ASN A 335 17.13 -10.57 18.06
C ASN A 335 17.35 -9.66 16.86
N VAL A 336 16.82 -10.06 15.72
CA VAL A 336 16.93 -9.30 14.46
C VAL A 336 15.53 -8.86 14.02
N SER A 337 15.41 -7.61 13.62
CA SER A 337 14.18 -7.08 13.01
C SER A 337 14.53 -6.39 11.70
N LEU A 338 14.00 -6.89 10.61
CA LEU A 338 14.06 -6.27 9.29
C LEU A 338 12.72 -5.58 9.01
N CYS A 339 12.77 -4.29 8.75
CA CYS A 339 11.58 -3.51 8.43
C CYS A 339 11.60 -3.11 6.96
N TYR A 340 10.48 -3.31 6.29
CA TYR A 340 10.22 -2.88 4.92
C TYR A 340 9.00 -1.97 4.91
N ALA A 341 9.17 -0.76 4.38
CA ALA A 341 8.06 0.18 4.23
C ALA A 341 7.82 0.45 2.75
N PHE A 342 6.55 0.36 2.35
CA PHE A 342 6.12 0.56 0.98
C PHE A 342 5.14 1.73 0.92
N ASN A 343 5.29 2.54 -0.10
CA ASN A 343 4.19 3.37 -0.55
C ASN A 343 3.24 2.50 -1.39
N ALA A 344 2.09 2.17 -0.82
CA ALA A 344 1.15 1.26 -1.46
C ALA A 344 0.59 1.82 -2.80
N ASN A 345 0.63 3.15 -2.99
CA ASN A 345 0.28 3.76 -4.26
C ASN A 345 1.24 3.38 -5.38
N GLU A 346 2.54 3.22 -5.08
CA GLU A 346 3.51 2.72 -6.05
C GLU A 346 3.18 1.31 -6.51
N LEU A 347 2.68 0.46 -5.60
CA LEU A 347 2.23 -0.90 -5.94
C LEU A 347 0.95 -0.91 -6.80
N CYS A 348 0.13 0.14 -6.72
CA CYS A 348 -1.12 0.24 -7.46
C CYS A 348 -0.94 0.75 -8.89
N PHE A 349 0.04 1.63 -9.09
CA PHE A 349 0.20 2.41 -10.32
C PHE A 349 1.56 2.19 -11.03
N SER A 350 2.42 1.36 -10.47
CA SER A 350 3.73 1.02 -11.07
C SER A 350 3.70 -0.15 -12.09
#